data_540770232034119299ced000d7c61114
#
_entry.id   540770232034119299ced000d7c61114
#
_cell.length_a   1.000
_cell.length_b   1.000
_cell.length_c   1.000
_cell.angle_alpha   90.00
_cell.angle_beta   90.00
_cell.angle_gamma   90.00
#
_symmetry.space_group_name_H-M   'P 1'
#
loop_
_entity.id
_entity.type
_entity.pdbx_description
1 polymer ?
#
loop_
_entity_poly.entity_id
_entity_poly.type
_entity_poly.pdbx_seq_one_letter_code
_entity_poly.pdbx_strand_id
1 'polypeptide(L)'
;MRIAHFSDIHLSNDNFDVFVDTYRSALIKDLEEYNRAHPIDIFVITGDLVDKGGQSLVKRFKKDKTIKSPYDVFEKEFITPISNKLGISNDRFLFVPGNHDIDESQIRWIHEKDMKINLSESNIKDYLNKNSQKFNYTNRRIQQFKEFEKRFHFDSPNARAQIPLSAGPAFLKPKSVREPLPI
;
A
#
# COMPACT_ATOMS: atom_id res chain seq x y z
N MET A 1 9.63 18.40 9.78
CA MET A 1 8.86 17.29 9.27
C MET A 1 8.84 16.19 10.32
N ARG A 2 7.66 15.71 10.71
CA ARG A 2 7.46 14.61 11.67
C ARG A 2 6.79 13.45 10.95
N ILE A 3 7.36 12.26 11.09
CA ILE A 3 6.90 11.04 10.44
C ILE A 3 6.44 10.06 11.51
N ALA A 4 5.23 9.52 11.37
CA ALA A 4 4.80 8.33 12.08
C ALA A 4 5.08 7.11 11.19
N HIS A 5 5.92 6.22 11.68
CA HIS A 5 6.33 5.02 10.94
C HIS A 5 5.78 3.77 11.60
N PHE A 6 5.11 2.95 10.82
CA PHE A 6 4.61 1.63 11.21
C PHE A 6 5.17 0.56 10.31
N SER A 7 5.44 -0.60 10.86
CA SER A 7 5.79 -1.81 10.12
C SER A 7 5.23 -3.04 10.82
N ASP A 8 5.16 -4.15 10.12
CA ASP A 8 4.89 -5.47 10.70
C ASP A 8 3.57 -5.53 11.50
N ILE A 9 2.51 -4.93 10.95
CA ILE A 9 1.19 -4.88 11.60
C ILE A 9 0.54 -6.26 11.60
N HIS A 10 0.71 -7.05 10.53
CA HIS A 10 0.23 -8.42 10.37
C HIS A 10 -1.24 -8.60 10.76
N LEU A 11 -2.12 -7.67 10.33
CA LEU A 11 -3.53 -7.79 10.65
C LEU A 11 -4.11 -9.09 10.09
N SER A 12 -4.67 -9.92 10.96
CA SER A 12 -5.17 -11.26 10.64
C SER A 12 -6.43 -11.57 11.43
N ASN A 13 -7.13 -12.64 11.06
CA ASN A 13 -8.28 -13.10 11.85
C ASN A 13 -7.90 -13.37 13.31
N ASP A 14 -6.69 -13.90 13.54
CA ASP A 14 -6.27 -14.40 14.86
C ASP A 14 -5.96 -13.25 15.84
N ASN A 15 -5.49 -12.11 15.34
CA ASN A 15 -5.19 -10.94 16.19
C ASN A 15 -6.22 -9.81 16.07
N PHE A 16 -7.24 -9.97 15.22
CA PHE A 16 -8.20 -8.91 14.90
C PHE A 16 -8.91 -8.35 16.13
N ASP A 17 -9.49 -9.22 16.95
CA ASP A 17 -10.27 -8.80 18.13
C ASP A 17 -9.37 -8.09 19.15
N VAL A 18 -8.20 -8.64 19.41
CA VAL A 18 -7.21 -8.03 20.31
C VAL A 18 -6.77 -6.65 19.79
N PHE A 19 -6.54 -6.56 18.47
CA PHE A 19 -6.21 -5.29 17.84
C PHE A 19 -7.33 -4.27 18.02
N VAL A 20 -8.57 -4.62 17.65
CA VAL A 20 -9.71 -3.69 17.67
C VAL A 20 -10.08 -3.29 19.08
N ASP A 21 -10.11 -4.23 20.01
CA ASP A 21 -10.64 -4.02 21.37
C ASP A 21 -9.58 -3.41 22.31
N THR A 22 -8.32 -3.64 22.06
CA THR A 22 -7.24 -3.26 22.97
C THR A 22 -6.26 -2.27 22.37
N TYR A 23 -5.58 -2.67 21.27
CA TYR A 23 -4.45 -1.88 20.76
C TYR A 23 -4.86 -0.64 19.99
N ARG A 24 -5.93 -0.68 19.20
CA ARG A 24 -6.34 0.42 18.35
C ARG A 24 -6.63 1.71 19.14
N SER A 25 -7.38 1.61 20.23
CA SER A 25 -7.72 2.78 21.05
C SER A 25 -6.49 3.38 21.75
N ALA A 26 -5.60 2.53 22.25
CA ALA A 26 -4.34 2.96 22.85
C ALA A 26 -3.44 3.66 21.82
N LEU A 27 -3.25 3.05 20.66
CA LEU A 27 -2.48 3.62 19.56
C LEU A 27 -3.01 4.99 19.14
N ILE A 28 -4.32 5.12 18.94
CA ILE A 28 -4.93 6.38 18.52
C ILE A 28 -4.74 7.46 19.58
N LYS A 29 -4.85 7.11 20.87
CA LYS A 29 -4.61 8.04 21.97
C LYS A 29 -3.17 8.55 21.98
N ASP A 30 -2.20 7.67 21.83
CA ASP A 30 -0.79 8.03 21.78
C ASP A 30 -0.50 8.94 20.58
N LEU A 31 -1.02 8.58 19.40
CA LEU A 31 -0.86 9.39 18.20
C LEU A 31 -1.51 10.78 18.35
N GLU A 32 -2.68 10.88 19.00
CA GLU A 32 -3.34 12.14 19.27
C GLU A 32 -2.48 13.03 20.20
N GLU A 33 -1.88 12.44 21.24
CA GLU A 33 -1.01 13.16 22.15
C GLU A 33 0.24 13.70 21.44
N TYR A 34 0.90 12.86 20.64
CA TYR A 34 2.04 13.30 19.82
C TYR A 34 1.67 14.35 18.79
N ASN A 35 0.52 14.20 18.13
CA ASN A 35 0.05 15.13 17.12
C ASN A 35 -0.34 16.49 17.70
N ARG A 36 -0.85 16.51 18.94
CA ARG A 36 -1.18 17.75 19.66
C ARG A 36 0.06 18.58 19.99
N ALA A 37 1.15 17.93 20.40
CA ALA A 37 2.40 18.61 20.70
C ALA A 37 3.03 19.21 19.43
N HIS A 38 3.07 18.43 18.35
CA HIS A 38 3.55 18.86 17.03
C HIS A 38 2.85 18.01 15.97
N PRO A 39 2.23 18.61 14.95
CA PRO A 39 1.54 17.87 13.92
C PRO A 39 2.40 16.80 13.25
N ILE A 40 1.82 15.64 12.99
CA ILE A 40 2.43 14.59 12.19
C ILE A 40 2.19 14.93 10.72
N ASP A 41 3.27 15.04 9.95
CA ASP A 41 3.21 15.44 8.56
C ASP A 41 2.87 14.27 7.64
N ILE A 42 3.45 13.09 7.90
CA ILE A 42 3.34 11.91 7.04
C ILE A 42 3.24 10.65 7.88
N PHE A 43 2.42 9.72 7.44
CA PHE A 43 2.33 8.34 7.92
C PHE A 43 3.00 7.42 6.90
N VAL A 44 3.99 6.66 7.32
CA VAL A 44 4.70 5.69 6.48
C VAL A 44 4.44 4.30 7.05
N ILE A 45 3.88 3.41 6.23
CA ILE A 45 3.58 2.04 6.61
C ILE A 45 4.38 1.12 5.70
N THR A 46 5.41 0.49 6.28
CA THR A 46 6.38 -0.32 5.52
C THR A 46 6.28 -1.78 5.88
N GLY A 47 5.72 -2.54 4.96
CA GLY A 47 5.69 -3.99 5.04
C GLY A 47 4.63 -4.57 5.96
N ASP A 48 4.13 -5.71 5.56
CA ASP A 48 3.33 -6.64 6.33
C ASP A 48 2.09 -6.00 6.99
N LEU A 49 1.29 -5.31 6.16
CA LEU A 49 0.03 -4.70 6.58
C LEU A 49 -0.95 -5.77 7.06
N VAL A 50 -1.03 -6.85 6.29
CA VAL A 50 -1.86 -8.02 6.58
C VAL A 50 -1.01 -9.28 6.63
N ASP A 51 -1.49 -10.33 7.30
CA ASP A 51 -0.77 -11.60 7.37
C ASP A 51 -1.16 -12.52 6.20
N LYS A 52 -0.18 -13.12 5.53
CA LYS A 52 -0.33 -14.15 4.48
C LYS A 52 -1.38 -13.78 3.42
N GLY A 53 -1.28 -12.56 2.88
CA GLY A 53 -2.23 -12.04 1.89
C GLY A 53 -3.65 -11.80 2.45
N GLY A 54 -3.83 -11.84 3.76
CA GLY A 54 -5.06 -11.47 4.46
C GLY A 54 -6.30 -12.33 4.18
N GLN A 55 -6.14 -13.54 3.63
CA GLN A 55 -7.28 -14.41 3.28
C GLN A 55 -8.17 -14.77 4.47
N SER A 56 -7.60 -14.85 5.67
CA SER A 56 -8.35 -15.11 6.92
C SER A 56 -9.30 -13.96 7.26
N LEU A 57 -8.89 -12.71 7.02
CA LEU A 57 -9.72 -11.53 7.23
C LEU A 57 -10.92 -11.49 6.29
N VAL A 58 -10.70 -11.74 4.99
CA VAL A 58 -11.80 -11.75 4.01
C VAL A 58 -12.85 -12.80 4.38
N LYS A 59 -12.44 -13.97 4.85
CA LYS A 59 -13.37 -15.01 5.32
C LYS A 59 -14.20 -14.55 6.51
N ARG A 60 -13.60 -13.83 7.46
CA ARG A 60 -14.28 -13.26 8.63
C ARG A 60 -15.39 -12.30 8.23
N PHE A 61 -15.13 -11.45 7.27
CA PHE A 61 -16.05 -10.39 6.81
C PHE A 61 -16.92 -10.80 5.62
N LYS A 62 -17.07 -12.09 5.32
CA LYS A 62 -17.82 -12.60 4.15
C LYS A 62 -19.25 -12.03 4.02
N LYS A 63 -19.88 -11.64 5.12
CA LYS A 63 -21.24 -11.06 5.12
C LYS A 63 -21.26 -9.56 4.78
N ASP A 64 -20.15 -8.86 4.95
CA ASP A 64 -20.00 -7.44 4.63
C ASP A 64 -19.63 -7.28 3.17
N LYS A 65 -20.60 -6.87 2.35
CA LYS A 65 -20.42 -6.70 0.90
C LYS A 65 -19.46 -5.55 0.53
N THR A 66 -19.12 -4.70 1.49
CA THR A 66 -18.17 -3.60 1.27
C THR A 66 -16.71 -4.10 1.32
N ILE A 67 -16.47 -5.23 1.98
CA ILE A 67 -15.16 -5.85 2.10
C ILE A 67 -14.93 -6.81 0.92
N LYS A 68 -14.08 -6.40 0.00
CA LYS A 68 -13.72 -7.18 -1.19
C LYS A 68 -12.28 -7.71 -1.11
N SER A 69 -11.45 -7.05 -0.33
CA SER A 69 -10.04 -7.39 -0.14
C SER A 69 -9.65 -7.27 1.34
N PRO A 70 -8.57 -7.89 1.78
CA PRO A 70 -8.06 -7.73 3.14
C PRO A 70 -7.69 -6.28 3.45
N TYR A 71 -7.29 -5.52 2.44
CA TYR A 71 -6.94 -4.11 2.58
C TYR A 71 -8.14 -3.21 2.83
N ASP A 72 -9.37 -3.63 2.46
CA ASP A 72 -10.59 -2.91 2.84
C ASP A 72 -10.80 -2.99 4.36
N VAL A 73 -10.46 -4.14 4.96
CA VAL A 73 -10.49 -4.31 6.41
C VAL A 73 -9.39 -3.45 7.05
N PHE A 74 -8.18 -3.49 6.51
CA PHE A 74 -7.06 -2.69 7.00
C PHE A 74 -7.37 -1.19 6.95
N GLU A 75 -7.91 -0.69 5.84
CA GLU A 75 -8.35 0.68 5.69
C GLU A 75 -9.42 1.05 6.73
N LYS A 76 -10.46 0.22 6.87
CA LYS A 76 -11.58 0.45 7.77
C LYS A 76 -11.17 0.45 9.24
N GLU A 77 -10.33 -0.48 9.65
CA GLU A 77 -10.06 -0.73 11.06
C GLU A 77 -8.74 -0.12 11.56
N PHE A 78 -7.79 0.16 10.66
CA PHE A 78 -6.51 0.77 11.02
C PHE A 78 -6.43 2.22 10.54
N ILE A 79 -6.57 2.49 9.25
CA ILE A 79 -6.30 3.82 8.67
C ILE A 79 -7.43 4.81 9.00
N THR A 80 -8.66 4.44 8.73
CA THR A 80 -9.82 5.34 8.89
C THR A 80 -9.96 5.88 10.32
N PRO A 81 -9.82 5.08 11.38
CA PRO A 81 -9.86 5.59 12.74
C PRO A 81 -8.76 6.60 13.05
N ILE A 82 -7.53 6.38 12.56
CA ILE A 82 -6.39 7.30 12.72
C ILE A 82 -6.66 8.58 11.94
N SER A 83 -7.02 8.48 10.67
CA SER A 83 -7.32 9.60 9.78
C SER A 83 -8.41 10.51 10.37
N ASN A 84 -9.52 9.92 10.79
CA ASN A 84 -10.65 10.66 11.36
C ASN A 84 -10.28 11.35 12.68
N LYS A 85 -9.55 10.66 13.56
CA LYS A 85 -9.20 11.20 14.88
C LYS A 85 -8.19 12.35 14.80
N LEU A 86 -7.23 12.25 13.88
CA LEU A 86 -6.15 13.23 13.73
C LEU A 86 -6.41 14.27 12.66
N GLY A 87 -7.50 14.14 11.88
CA GLY A 87 -7.82 15.04 10.76
C GLY A 87 -6.81 14.96 9.62
N ILE A 88 -6.27 13.76 9.35
CA ILE A 88 -5.21 13.55 8.36
C ILE A 88 -5.82 13.00 7.07
N SER A 89 -5.47 13.63 5.95
CA SER A 89 -5.93 13.23 4.61
C SER A 89 -5.16 12.04 4.04
N ASN A 90 -5.77 11.34 3.08
CA ASN A 90 -5.22 10.13 2.49
C ASN A 90 -3.88 10.33 1.79
N ASP A 91 -3.62 11.51 1.24
CA ASP A 91 -2.36 11.87 0.57
C ASP A 91 -1.14 11.91 1.50
N ARG A 92 -1.38 11.87 2.81
CA ARG A 92 -0.33 11.81 3.84
C ARG A 92 0.02 10.40 4.29
N PHE A 93 -0.60 9.38 3.74
CA PHE A 93 -0.26 7.98 4.00
C PHE A 93 0.57 7.44 2.83
N LEU A 94 1.71 6.85 3.15
CA LEU A 94 2.58 6.16 2.18
C LEU A 94 2.68 4.69 2.56
N PHE A 95 2.56 3.82 1.57
CA PHE A 95 2.57 2.37 1.77
C PHE A 95 3.71 1.72 1.00
N VAL A 96 4.35 0.74 1.62
CA VAL A 96 5.28 -0.18 0.98
C VAL A 96 4.87 -1.60 1.34
N PRO A 97 4.64 -2.51 0.39
CA PRO A 97 4.27 -3.88 0.71
C PRO A 97 5.44 -4.66 1.28
N GLY A 98 5.15 -5.57 2.21
CA GLY A 98 6.08 -6.56 2.71
C GLY A 98 5.85 -7.94 2.09
N ASN A 99 6.56 -8.93 2.62
CA ASN A 99 6.44 -10.30 2.11
C ASN A 99 5.11 -10.97 2.53
N HIS A 100 4.47 -10.55 3.62
CA HIS A 100 3.15 -11.04 4.02
C HIS A 100 1.99 -10.35 3.27
N ASP A 101 2.23 -9.25 2.58
CA ASP A 101 1.24 -8.61 1.70
C ASP A 101 1.10 -9.32 0.35
N ILE A 102 1.79 -10.43 0.16
CA ILE A 102 1.71 -11.28 -1.02
C ILE A 102 0.53 -12.23 -0.90
N ASP A 103 -0.30 -12.30 -1.94
CA ASP A 103 -1.32 -13.33 -2.06
C ASP A 103 -0.67 -14.68 -2.39
N GLU A 104 -0.46 -15.51 -1.37
CA GLU A 104 0.16 -16.82 -1.49
C GLU A 104 -0.61 -17.75 -2.45
N SER A 105 -1.93 -17.57 -2.59
CA SER A 105 -2.73 -18.38 -3.52
C SER A 105 -2.34 -18.17 -4.99
N GLN A 106 -1.69 -17.06 -5.30
CA GLN A 106 -1.16 -16.73 -6.62
C GLN A 106 0.27 -17.26 -6.86
N ILE A 107 0.90 -17.85 -5.85
CA ILE A 107 2.23 -18.46 -5.98
C ILE A 107 2.06 -19.83 -6.62
N ARG A 108 2.52 -19.95 -7.87
CA ARG A 108 2.51 -21.23 -8.57
C ARG A 108 3.90 -21.85 -8.50
N TRP A 109 3.96 -23.05 -7.96
CA TRP A 109 5.22 -23.82 -7.81
C TRP A 109 6.03 -23.91 -9.10
N ILE A 110 5.38 -24.05 -10.26
CA ILE A 110 6.07 -24.13 -11.56
C ILE A 110 6.89 -22.89 -11.87
N HIS A 111 6.41 -21.69 -11.51
CA HIS A 111 7.12 -20.43 -11.73
C HIS A 111 8.25 -20.25 -10.74
N GLU A 112 8.05 -20.65 -9.48
CA GLU A 112 9.10 -20.65 -8.47
C GLU A 112 10.25 -21.59 -8.86
N LYS A 113 9.91 -22.78 -9.36
CA LYS A 113 10.89 -23.75 -9.83
C LYS A 113 11.66 -23.22 -11.03
N ASP A 114 10.99 -22.62 -12.01
CA ASP A 114 11.64 -22.03 -13.19
C ASP A 114 12.62 -20.94 -12.78
N MET A 115 12.24 -20.03 -11.88
CA MET A 115 13.14 -19.00 -11.36
C MET A 115 14.35 -19.57 -10.63
N LYS A 116 14.18 -20.64 -9.85
CA LYS A 116 15.29 -21.24 -9.08
C LYS A 116 16.26 -22.04 -9.92
N ILE A 117 15.78 -22.69 -10.98
CA ILE A 117 16.60 -23.60 -11.79
C ILE A 117 17.19 -22.89 -13.01
N ASN A 118 16.49 -21.93 -13.56
CA ASN A 118 16.85 -21.27 -14.83
C ASN A 118 17.09 -19.77 -14.64
N LEU A 119 18.14 -19.43 -13.89
CA LEU A 119 18.60 -18.04 -13.69
C LEU A 119 19.44 -17.52 -14.86
N SER A 120 18.98 -17.75 -16.10
CA SER A 120 19.61 -17.14 -17.27
C SER A 120 19.22 -15.67 -17.41
N GLU A 121 20.06 -14.87 -18.04
CA GLU A 121 19.80 -13.45 -18.29
C GLU A 121 18.50 -13.26 -19.11
N SER A 122 18.25 -14.12 -20.09
CA SER A 122 17.02 -14.08 -20.89
C SER A 122 15.78 -14.37 -20.03
N ASN A 123 15.85 -15.35 -19.13
CA ASN A 123 14.74 -15.68 -18.23
C ASN A 123 14.44 -14.55 -17.26
N ILE A 124 15.47 -13.93 -16.69
CA ILE A 124 15.31 -12.74 -15.84
C ILE A 124 14.66 -11.59 -16.61
N LYS A 125 15.12 -11.31 -17.84
CA LYS A 125 14.52 -10.30 -18.71
C LYS A 125 13.04 -10.56 -18.97
N ASP A 126 12.63 -11.82 -19.16
CA ASP A 126 11.22 -12.17 -19.32
C ASP A 126 10.39 -11.87 -18.07
N TYR A 127 10.92 -12.13 -16.87
CA TYR A 127 10.23 -11.79 -15.62
C TYR A 127 10.11 -10.27 -15.39
N LEU A 128 11.01 -9.48 -15.96
CA LEU A 128 11.01 -8.02 -15.87
C LEU A 128 10.27 -7.35 -17.03
N ASN A 129 9.97 -8.07 -18.10
CA ASN A 129 9.28 -7.53 -19.27
C ASN A 129 7.77 -7.43 -19.04
N LYS A 130 7.24 -6.22 -18.98
CA LYS A 130 5.82 -5.93 -18.75
C LYS A 130 4.86 -6.62 -19.72
N ASN A 131 5.33 -6.98 -20.91
CA ASN A 131 4.52 -7.63 -21.93
C ASN A 131 4.59 -9.17 -21.85
N SER A 132 5.41 -9.72 -20.97
CA SER A 132 5.56 -11.18 -20.86
C SER A 132 4.51 -11.77 -19.92
N GLN A 133 4.16 -13.04 -20.18
CA GLN A 133 3.29 -13.79 -19.28
C GLN A 133 3.94 -14.00 -17.91
N LYS A 134 5.27 -14.18 -17.86
CA LYS A 134 6.02 -14.38 -16.60
C LYS A 134 5.90 -13.16 -15.68
N PHE A 135 6.04 -11.95 -16.24
CA PHE A 135 5.81 -10.71 -15.50
C PHE A 135 4.36 -10.62 -14.94
N ASN A 136 3.37 -10.95 -15.76
CA ASN A 136 1.97 -10.90 -15.35
C ASN A 136 1.67 -11.87 -14.20
N TYR A 137 2.23 -13.07 -14.23
CA TYR A 137 2.08 -14.03 -13.12
C TYR A 137 2.72 -13.54 -11.83
N THR A 138 3.89 -12.92 -11.91
CA THR A 138 4.59 -12.38 -10.75
C THR A 138 3.82 -11.22 -10.13
N ASN A 139 3.27 -10.33 -10.97
CA ASN A 139 2.50 -9.18 -10.49
C ASN A 139 1.17 -9.53 -9.81
N ARG A 140 0.55 -10.65 -10.14
CA ARG A 140 -0.70 -11.09 -9.50
C ARG A 140 -0.57 -11.23 -7.99
N ARG A 141 0.62 -11.55 -7.50
CA ARG A 141 0.90 -11.74 -6.07
C ARG A 141 0.64 -10.48 -5.24
N ILE A 142 0.96 -9.31 -5.78
CA ILE A 142 0.79 -8.02 -5.12
C ILE A 142 -0.32 -7.18 -5.75
N GLN A 143 -1.16 -7.80 -6.59
CA GLN A 143 -2.22 -7.09 -7.31
C GLN A 143 -3.21 -6.45 -6.36
N GLN A 144 -3.67 -7.18 -5.35
CA GLN A 144 -4.63 -6.66 -4.37
C GLN A 144 -4.08 -5.44 -3.62
N PHE A 145 -2.80 -5.47 -3.25
CA PHE A 145 -2.12 -4.33 -2.63
C PHE A 145 -2.09 -3.13 -3.58
N LYS A 146 -1.69 -3.32 -4.84
CA LYS A 146 -1.64 -2.24 -5.84
C LYS A 146 -3.02 -1.63 -6.13
N GLU A 147 -4.06 -2.45 -6.17
CA GLU A 147 -5.44 -2.00 -6.34
C GLU A 147 -5.91 -1.18 -5.13
N PHE A 148 -5.56 -1.63 -3.92
CA PHE A 148 -5.81 -0.88 -2.70
C PHE A 148 -5.11 0.49 -2.74
N GLU A 149 -3.79 0.53 -2.95
CA GLU A 149 -3.00 1.76 -2.98
C GLU A 149 -3.56 2.75 -4.00
N LYS A 150 -3.85 2.27 -5.23
CA LYS A 150 -4.46 3.10 -6.27
C LYS A 150 -5.81 3.66 -5.84
N ARG A 151 -6.71 2.83 -5.32
CA ARG A 151 -8.03 3.27 -4.86
C ARG A 151 -7.92 4.26 -3.72
N PHE A 152 -7.06 3.99 -2.77
CA PHE A 152 -6.85 4.82 -1.59
C PHE A 152 -6.43 6.25 -1.95
N HIS A 153 -5.50 6.39 -2.88
CA HIS A 153 -4.96 7.70 -3.26
C HIS A 153 -5.76 8.44 -4.34
N PHE A 154 -6.38 7.71 -5.29
CA PHE A 154 -6.96 8.34 -6.48
C PHE A 154 -8.47 8.25 -6.58
N ASP A 155 -9.08 7.19 -6.05
CA ASP A 155 -10.52 6.93 -6.20
C ASP A 155 -11.32 7.25 -4.93
N SER A 156 -10.67 7.60 -3.83
CA SER A 156 -11.36 8.01 -2.60
C SER A 156 -12.13 9.32 -2.82
N PRO A 157 -13.38 9.44 -2.36
CA PRO A 157 -14.16 10.67 -2.46
C PRO A 157 -13.43 11.89 -1.88
N ASN A 158 -12.62 11.67 -0.86
CA ASN A 158 -11.81 12.73 -0.23
C ASN A 158 -10.60 13.14 -1.08
N ALA A 159 -10.06 12.26 -1.93
CA ALA A 159 -8.97 12.59 -2.83
C ALA A 159 -9.41 13.56 -3.93
N ARG A 160 -10.64 13.41 -4.45
CA ARG A 160 -11.19 14.30 -5.50
C ARG A 160 -11.50 15.71 -5.01
N ALA A 161 -11.82 15.86 -3.74
CA ALA A 161 -12.13 17.17 -3.16
C ALA A 161 -10.91 18.09 -2.95
N GLN A 162 -9.69 17.55 -3.02
CA GLN A 162 -8.46 18.25 -2.69
C GLN A 162 -7.57 18.60 -3.90
N ILE A 163 -7.89 18.10 -5.10
CA ILE A 163 -7.18 18.50 -6.32
C ILE A 163 -7.94 19.70 -6.91
N PRO A 164 -7.42 20.93 -6.82
CA PRO A 164 -8.00 22.03 -7.55
C PRO A 164 -7.95 21.72 -9.05
N LEU A 165 -9.06 21.81 -9.75
CA LEU A 165 -9.18 21.59 -11.20
C LEU A 165 -8.27 22.50 -12.07
N SER A 166 -7.43 23.34 -11.44
CA SER A 166 -6.50 24.27 -12.10
C SER A 166 -5.07 23.76 -12.25
N ALA A 167 -4.70 22.62 -11.65
CA ALA A 167 -3.38 22.04 -11.83
C ALA A 167 -3.43 20.90 -12.86
N GLY A 168 -3.46 21.26 -14.14
CA GLY A 168 -3.06 20.32 -15.20
C GLY A 168 -1.64 19.82 -14.93
N PRO A 169 -1.29 18.57 -15.35
CA PRO A 169 0.03 18.04 -15.10
C PRO A 169 1.09 18.99 -15.70
N ALA A 170 1.83 19.67 -14.83
CA ALA A 170 3.01 20.39 -15.24
C ALA A 170 4.05 19.34 -15.65
N PHE A 171 4.02 18.95 -16.90
CA PHE A 171 5.15 18.26 -17.51
C PHE A 171 6.35 19.20 -17.40
N LEU A 172 7.28 18.86 -16.52
CA LEU A 172 8.59 19.48 -16.50
C LEU A 172 9.20 19.28 -17.89
N LYS A 173 9.15 20.33 -18.71
CA LYS A 173 9.90 20.34 -19.97
C LYS A 173 11.37 20.15 -19.61
N PRO A 174 12.08 19.23 -20.25
CA PRO A 174 13.52 19.11 -20.04
C PRO A 174 14.15 20.46 -20.40
N LYS A 175 14.98 20.98 -19.48
CA LYS A 175 15.79 22.19 -19.75
C LYS A 175 16.62 21.95 -20.99
N SER A 176 16.46 22.79 -21.99
CA SER A 176 17.28 22.78 -23.20
C SER A 176 18.76 22.85 -22.82
N VAL A 177 19.52 21.90 -23.37
CA VAL A 177 20.98 21.91 -23.32
C VAL A 177 21.46 23.23 -23.91
N ARG A 178 22.23 23.99 -23.15
CA ARG A 178 22.87 25.22 -23.65
C ARG A 178 23.84 24.85 -24.77
N GLU A 179 23.68 25.45 -25.92
CA GLU A 179 24.67 25.38 -27.00
C GLU A 179 26.01 25.93 -26.52
N PRO A 180 27.16 25.36 -26.94
CA PRO A 180 28.47 25.90 -26.63
C PRO A 180 28.67 27.24 -27.39
N LEU A 181 29.26 28.21 -26.69
CA LEU A 181 29.66 29.49 -27.28
C LEU A 181 30.71 29.28 -28.37
N PRO A 182 30.65 30.01 -29.47
CA PRO A 182 31.68 29.94 -30.51
C PRO A 182 32.99 30.60 -30.01
N ILE A 183 34.10 29.99 -30.39
CA ILE A 183 35.49 30.45 -30.19
C ILE A 183 35.76 31.66 -31.06
#